data_ab35a5fee36c4a5c52a12be9b05131ef
#
_entry.id   ab35a5fee36c4a5c52a12be9b05131ef
#
_cell.length_a   1.000
_cell.length_b   1.000
_cell.length_c   1.000
_cell.angle_alpha   90.00
_cell.angle_beta   90.00
_cell.angle_gamma   90.00
#
_symmetry.space_group_name_H-M   'P 1'
#
loop_
_entity.id
_entity.type
_entity.pdbx_description
1 polymer ?
#
loop_
_entity_poly.entity_id
_entity_poly.type
_entity_poly.pdbx_seq_one_letter_code
_entity_poly.pdbx_strand_id
1 'polypeptide(L)'
;MLEEVPKVRADVGYPPLVTPSSQIVGTQAVMNVISGERYKMVTKEFKGIVRGEYGKTPMPISDEFRKKIIGDEKPITCRPADLLKPELEQMKKECAEWIEQPEDVLSYALFGQVAVKFFEYRRAQKYKIDADLVDMENKTYPV
;
A
#
# COMPACT_ATOMS: atom_id res chain seq x y z
N MET A 1 -11.44 18.84 17.75
CA MET A 1 -10.51 18.08 16.88
C MET A 1 -9.10 18.00 17.47
N LEU A 2 -8.45 19.11 17.81
CA LEU A 2 -7.08 19.10 18.37
C LEU A 2 -6.94 18.27 19.67
N GLU A 3 -7.95 18.25 20.51
CA GLU A 3 -7.98 17.44 21.73
C GLU A 3 -8.25 15.95 21.49
N GLU A 4 -8.84 15.59 20.35
CA GLU A 4 -9.15 14.20 20.01
C GLU A 4 -7.94 13.44 19.47
N VAL A 5 -7.05 14.12 18.71
CA VAL A 5 -5.84 13.50 18.14
C VAL A 5 -4.95 12.85 19.22
N PRO A 6 -4.61 13.51 20.34
CA PRO A 6 -3.84 12.87 21.41
C PRO A 6 -4.53 11.65 22.01
N LYS A 7 -5.85 11.67 22.15
CA LYS A 7 -6.64 10.55 22.70
C LYS A 7 -6.60 9.36 21.74
N VAL A 8 -6.86 9.58 20.46
CA VAL A 8 -6.79 8.53 19.43
C VAL A 8 -5.38 7.94 19.35
N ARG A 9 -4.35 8.79 19.42
CA ARG A 9 -2.95 8.33 19.46
C ARG A 9 -2.65 7.45 20.67
N ALA A 10 -3.16 7.82 21.84
CA ALA A 10 -3.00 7.03 23.06
C ALA A 10 -3.67 5.66 22.95
N ASP A 11 -4.90 5.61 22.44
CA ASP A 11 -5.68 4.38 22.31
C ASP A 11 -5.01 3.34 21.38
N VAL A 12 -4.23 3.80 20.40
CA VAL A 12 -3.46 2.89 19.49
C VAL A 12 -1.99 2.73 19.88
N GLY A 13 -1.64 2.98 21.14
CA GLY A 13 -0.30 2.68 21.67
C GLY A 13 0.78 3.66 21.25
N TYR A 14 0.46 4.92 21.06
CA TYR A 14 1.39 6.03 20.79
C TYR A 14 2.27 5.85 19.56
N PRO A 15 1.76 5.50 18.39
CA PRO A 15 2.58 5.41 17.20
C PRO A 15 3.28 6.74 16.93
N PRO A 16 4.48 6.73 16.32
CA PRO A 16 5.12 7.95 15.83
C PRO A 16 4.22 8.59 14.77
N LEU A 17 3.99 9.90 14.86
CA LEU A 17 3.14 10.64 13.92
C LEU A 17 3.94 11.07 12.68
N VAL A 18 4.36 10.10 11.90
CA VAL A 18 4.95 10.24 10.57
C VAL A 18 4.01 9.64 9.52
N THR A 19 4.26 9.87 8.25
CA THR A 19 3.47 9.24 7.17
C THR A 19 3.68 7.72 7.20
N PRO A 20 2.63 6.88 7.15
CA PRO A 20 1.21 7.22 7.04
C PRO A 20 0.47 7.36 8.39
N SER A 21 1.07 7.01 9.52
CA SER A 21 0.40 6.92 10.83
C SER A 21 -0.21 8.26 11.30
N SER A 22 0.43 9.40 10.98
CA SER A 22 -0.13 10.72 11.27
C SER A 22 -1.46 10.97 10.57
N GLN A 23 -1.55 10.57 9.29
CA GLN A 23 -2.77 10.70 8.51
C GLN A 23 -3.87 9.77 9.03
N ILE A 24 -3.54 8.53 9.38
CA ILE A 24 -4.49 7.55 9.89
C ILE A 24 -5.09 8.02 11.23
N VAL A 25 -4.23 8.43 12.17
CA VAL A 25 -4.66 8.94 13.47
C VAL A 25 -5.48 10.23 13.34
N GLY A 26 -5.02 11.15 12.46
CA GLY A 26 -5.73 12.41 12.20
C GLY A 26 -7.11 12.17 11.58
N THR A 27 -7.21 11.31 10.57
CA THR A 27 -8.49 10.96 9.93
C THR A 27 -9.45 10.32 10.93
N GLN A 28 -8.97 9.38 11.77
CA GLN A 28 -9.82 8.76 12.78
C GLN A 28 -10.31 9.77 13.81
N ALA A 29 -9.47 10.72 14.24
CA ALA A 29 -9.88 11.79 15.15
C ALA A 29 -10.98 12.67 14.54
N VAL A 30 -10.87 12.99 13.24
CA VAL A 30 -11.92 13.72 12.50
C VAL A 30 -13.22 12.92 12.47
N MET A 31 -13.15 11.62 12.14
CA MET A 31 -14.33 10.74 12.11
C MET A 31 -15.03 10.67 13.47
N ASN A 32 -14.27 10.57 14.55
CA ASN A 32 -14.83 10.58 15.91
C ASN A 32 -15.63 11.87 16.22
N VAL A 33 -15.08 13.03 15.81
CA VAL A 33 -15.72 14.32 16.02
C VAL A 33 -16.97 14.49 15.16
N ILE A 34 -16.88 14.14 13.87
CA ILE A 34 -18.02 14.26 12.93
C ILE A 34 -19.17 13.34 13.31
N SER A 35 -18.87 12.10 13.71
CA SER A 35 -19.90 11.12 14.11
C SER A 35 -20.52 11.40 15.50
N GLY A 36 -19.93 12.30 16.29
CA GLY A 36 -20.37 12.60 17.65
C GLY A 36 -20.11 11.48 18.66
N GLU A 37 -19.55 10.35 18.21
CA GLU A 37 -19.26 9.17 19.03
C GLU A 37 -17.92 8.58 18.63
N ARG A 38 -17.04 8.30 19.62
CA ARG A 38 -15.71 7.75 19.36
C ARG A 38 -15.78 6.32 18.83
N TYR A 39 -15.16 6.12 17.66
CA TYR A 39 -15.06 4.83 16.97
C TYR A 39 -16.40 4.26 16.49
N LYS A 40 -17.41 5.09 16.28
CA LYS A 40 -18.64 4.71 15.57
C LYS A 40 -18.34 4.38 14.10
N MET A 41 -17.47 5.18 13.49
CA MET A 41 -16.92 4.97 12.15
C MET A 41 -15.42 4.74 12.27
N VAL A 42 -14.95 3.58 11.78
CA VAL A 42 -13.52 3.20 11.85
C VAL A 42 -13.00 2.94 10.45
N THR A 43 -11.93 3.62 10.07
CA THR A 43 -11.30 3.44 8.76
C THR A 43 -10.56 2.10 8.67
N LYS A 44 -10.41 1.59 7.45
CA LYS A 44 -9.69 0.34 7.20
C LYS A 44 -8.23 0.44 7.66
N GLU A 45 -7.60 1.57 7.41
CA GLU A 45 -6.21 1.85 7.77
C GLU A 45 -6.03 1.90 9.30
N PHE A 46 -6.99 2.47 10.01
CA PHE A 46 -6.97 2.50 11.48
C PHE A 46 -7.09 1.08 12.07
N LYS A 47 -7.98 0.25 11.50
CA LYS A 47 -8.03 -1.18 11.85
C LYS A 47 -6.69 -1.87 11.59
N GLY A 48 -6.00 -1.51 10.51
CA GLY A 48 -4.67 -2.02 10.19
C GLY A 48 -3.63 -1.72 11.27
N ILE A 49 -3.63 -0.51 11.86
CA ILE A 49 -2.75 -0.20 13.01
C ILE A 49 -3.09 -1.14 14.19
N VAL A 50 -4.37 -1.29 14.51
CA VAL A 50 -4.82 -2.13 15.64
C VAL A 50 -4.51 -3.60 15.43
N ARG A 51 -4.55 -4.09 14.17
CA ARG A 51 -4.10 -5.44 13.79
C ARG A 51 -2.59 -5.63 13.86
N GLY A 52 -1.81 -4.56 13.81
CA GLY A 52 -0.34 -4.64 13.75
C GLY A 52 0.24 -4.69 12.33
N GLU A 53 -0.53 -4.35 11.29
CA GLU A 53 -0.06 -4.29 9.90
C GLU A 53 1.06 -3.26 9.68
N TYR A 54 1.13 -2.25 10.54
CA TYR A 54 2.17 -1.21 10.56
C TYR A 54 3.31 -1.50 11.55
N GLY A 55 3.36 -2.72 12.10
CA GLY A 55 4.35 -3.15 13.07
C GLY A 55 3.93 -2.88 14.53
N LYS A 56 4.89 -3.08 15.44
CA LYS A 56 4.67 -2.94 16.88
C LYS A 56 4.61 -1.48 17.29
N THR A 57 3.58 -1.12 18.07
CA THR A 57 3.46 0.21 18.65
C THR A 57 4.33 0.37 19.91
N PRO A 58 4.77 1.60 20.26
CA PRO A 58 5.58 1.86 21.45
C PRO A 58 4.96 1.38 22.76
N MET A 59 3.65 1.56 22.90
CA MET A 59 2.88 1.06 24.04
C MET A 59 1.89 -0.01 23.57
N PRO A 60 1.55 -0.99 24.43
CA PRO A 60 0.56 -2.00 24.07
C PRO A 60 -0.82 -1.38 23.89
N ILE A 61 -1.54 -1.85 22.89
CA ILE A 61 -2.96 -1.55 22.70
C ILE A 61 -3.74 -2.47 23.65
N SER A 62 -4.70 -1.92 24.41
CA SER A 62 -5.50 -2.73 25.34
C SER A 62 -6.35 -3.78 24.58
N ASP A 63 -6.52 -4.95 25.17
CA ASP A 63 -7.32 -6.01 24.57
C ASP A 63 -8.79 -5.61 24.42
N GLU A 64 -9.32 -4.85 25.35
CA GLU A 64 -10.67 -4.29 25.28
C GLU A 64 -10.83 -3.38 24.05
N PHE A 65 -9.88 -2.45 23.85
CA PHE A 65 -9.91 -1.56 22.69
C PHE A 65 -9.72 -2.34 21.39
N ARG A 66 -8.81 -3.30 21.36
CA ARG A 66 -8.59 -4.16 20.22
C ARG A 66 -9.86 -4.90 19.83
N LYS A 67 -10.52 -5.53 20.81
CA LYS A 67 -11.79 -6.21 20.58
C LYS A 67 -12.88 -5.29 20.05
N LYS A 68 -12.96 -4.06 20.55
CA LYS A 68 -13.91 -3.03 20.06
C LYS A 68 -13.67 -2.69 18.57
N ILE A 69 -12.42 -2.62 18.10
CA ILE A 69 -12.08 -2.14 16.76
C ILE A 69 -12.05 -3.26 15.71
N ILE A 70 -11.45 -4.41 16.04
CA ILE A 70 -11.26 -5.53 15.11
C ILE A 70 -12.01 -6.80 15.53
N GLY A 71 -12.79 -6.77 16.61
CA GLY A 71 -13.54 -7.93 17.09
C GLY A 71 -12.64 -9.05 17.60
N ASP A 72 -12.92 -10.27 17.17
CA ASP A 72 -12.17 -11.46 17.56
C ASP A 72 -10.98 -11.79 16.64
N GLU A 73 -10.63 -10.86 15.73
CA GLU A 73 -9.47 -11.03 14.85
C GLU A 73 -8.17 -11.07 15.68
N LYS A 74 -7.29 -12.00 15.36
CA LYS A 74 -5.98 -12.11 16.03
C LYS A 74 -5.03 -11.06 15.49
N PRO A 75 -4.35 -10.30 16.37
CA PRO A 75 -3.36 -9.33 15.92
C PRO A 75 -2.11 -10.03 15.36
N ILE A 76 -1.44 -9.35 14.44
CA ILE A 76 -0.13 -9.74 13.92
C ILE A 76 0.89 -9.49 15.03
N THR A 77 1.63 -10.54 15.43
CA THR A 77 2.64 -10.48 16.48
C THR A 77 4.07 -10.60 15.94
N CYS A 78 4.23 -11.05 14.71
CA CYS A 78 5.50 -11.09 13.98
C CYS A 78 5.70 -9.80 13.17
N ARG A 79 6.85 -9.67 12.51
CA ARG A 79 7.07 -8.61 11.54
C ARG A 79 6.12 -8.82 10.35
N PRO A 80 5.30 -7.82 9.96
CA PRO A 80 4.32 -7.99 8.87
C PRO A 80 4.94 -8.49 7.56
N ALA A 81 6.18 -8.06 7.26
CA ALA A 81 6.90 -8.53 6.07
C ALA A 81 7.17 -10.04 6.05
N ASP A 82 7.18 -10.71 7.21
CA ASP A 82 7.41 -12.16 7.29
C ASP A 82 6.18 -12.95 6.79
N LEU A 83 5.04 -12.28 6.65
CA LEU A 83 3.80 -12.85 6.09
C LEU A 83 3.73 -12.75 4.57
N LEU A 84 4.60 -11.97 3.95
CA LEU A 84 4.65 -11.81 2.50
C LEU A 84 5.30 -13.04 1.86
N LYS A 85 4.68 -13.53 0.78
CA LYS A 85 5.30 -14.57 -0.04
C LYS A 85 6.34 -13.94 -0.96
N PRO A 86 7.44 -14.65 -1.29
CA PRO A 86 8.37 -14.20 -2.32
C PRO A 86 7.65 -14.10 -3.67
N GLU A 87 7.62 -12.91 -4.27
CA GLU A 87 6.88 -12.64 -5.52
C GLU A 87 7.81 -12.36 -6.72
N LEU A 88 9.12 -12.18 -6.48
CA LEU A 88 10.06 -11.74 -7.51
C LEU A 88 10.11 -12.69 -8.72
N GLU A 89 10.11 -14.00 -8.49
CA GLU A 89 10.13 -15.00 -9.58
C GLU A 89 8.82 -15.00 -10.39
N GLN A 90 7.70 -14.70 -9.75
CA GLN A 90 6.43 -14.53 -10.44
C GLN A 90 6.44 -13.26 -11.30
N MET A 91 6.85 -12.12 -10.73
CA MET A 91 6.98 -10.85 -11.46
C MET A 91 7.91 -10.99 -12.66
N LYS A 92 9.02 -11.69 -12.51
CA LYS A 92 9.95 -11.97 -13.60
C LYS A 92 9.31 -12.77 -14.76
N LYS A 93 8.44 -13.70 -14.46
CA LYS A 93 7.69 -14.44 -15.48
C LYS A 93 6.64 -13.56 -16.17
N GLU A 94 5.91 -12.76 -15.38
CA GLU A 94 4.87 -11.88 -15.89
C GLU A 94 5.41 -10.78 -16.82
N CYS A 95 6.58 -10.21 -16.51
CA CYS A 95 7.19 -9.16 -17.30
C CYS A 95 8.27 -9.66 -18.28
N ALA A 96 8.37 -10.97 -18.51
CA ALA A 96 9.45 -11.58 -19.28
C ALA A 96 9.66 -10.96 -20.68
N GLU A 97 8.58 -10.57 -21.35
CA GLU A 97 8.63 -9.92 -22.66
C GLU A 97 9.22 -8.51 -22.67
N TRP A 98 9.24 -7.85 -21.50
CA TRP A 98 9.68 -6.46 -21.33
C TRP A 98 11.10 -6.33 -20.78
N ILE A 99 11.69 -7.45 -20.32
CA ILE A 99 13.00 -7.44 -19.66
C ILE A 99 14.10 -7.20 -20.71
N GLU A 100 14.78 -6.06 -20.60
CA GLU A 100 16.03 -5.76 -21.32
C GLU A 100 17.23 -5.67 -20.38
N GLN A 101 16.97 -5.40 -19.10
CA GLN A 101 17.98 -5.29 -18.05
C GLN A 101 17.43 -5.83 -16.71
N PRO A 102 18.29 -6.25 -15.76
CA PRO A 102 17.84 -6.86 -14.50
C PRO A 102 16.88 -5.99 -13.67
N GLU A 103 17.05 -4.66 -13.73
CA GLU A 103 16.25 -3.68 -12.99
C GLU A 103 14.80 -3.59 -13.49
N ASP A 104 14.51 -4.06 -14.69
CA ASP A 104 13.16 -4.00 -15.26
C ASP A 104 12.16 -4.82 -14.44
N VAL A 105 12.60 -5.96 -13.87
CA VAL A 105 11.77 -6.77 -13.00
C VAL A 105 11.36 -6.01 -11.74
N LEU A 106 12.29 -5.25 -11.16
CA LEU A 106 12.02 -4.42 -9.98
C LEU A 106 11.12 -3.24 -10.34
N SER A 107 11.34 -2.62 -11.49
CA SER A 107 10.48 -1.54 -12.00
C SER A 107 9.04 -2.03 -12.20
N TYR A 108 8.87 -3.23 -12.77
CA TYR A 108 7.56 -3.84 -12.95
C TYR A 108 6.91 -4.18 -11.61
N ALA A 109 7.64 -4.80 -10.69
CA ALA A 109 7.12 -5.16 -9.37
C ALA A 109 6.67 -3.95 -8.53
N LEU A 110 7.37 -2.82 -8.63
CA LEU A 110 7.09 -1.61 -7.87
C LEU A 110 6.04 -0.69 -8.52
N PHE A 111 6.01 -0.63 -9.86
CA PHE A 111 5.25 0.38 -10.60
C PHE A 111 4.25 -0.20 -11.61
N GLY A 112 4.18 -1.51 -11.79
CA GLY A 112 3.19 -2.20 -12.62
C GLY A 112 2.91 -1.55 -13.98
N GLN A 113 1.70 -1.02 -14.16
CA GLN A 113 1.27 -0.42 -15.43
C GLN A 113 2.13 0.78 -15.88
N VAL A 114 2.71 1.54 -14.95
CA VAL A 114 3.58 2.66 -15.30
C VAL A 114 4.88 2.15 -15.91
N ALA A 115 5.42 1.06 -15.37
CA ALA A 115 6.60 0.41 -15.92
C ALA A 115 6.37 -0.13 -17.33
N VAL A 116 5.22 -0.75 -17.59
CA VAL A 116 4.86 -1.25 -18.92
C VAL A 116 4.85 -0.11 -19.94
N LYS A 117 4.18 1.01 -19.66
CA LYS A 117 4.18 2.19 -20.53
C LYS A 117 5.58 2.73 -20.81
N PHE A 118 6.44 2.72 -19.78
CA PHE A 118 7.84 3.12 -19.95
C PHE A 118 8.60 2.12 -20.85
N PHE A 119 8.37 0.84 -20.71
CA PHE A 119 9.02 -0.19 -21.54
C PHE A 119 8.58 -0.08 -23.01
N GLU A 120 7.29 0.17 -23.26
CA GLU A 120 6.75 0.46 -24.59
C GLU A 120 7.44 1.69 -25.20
N TYR A 121 7.50 2.80 -24.45
CA TYR A 121 8.19 4.00 -24.88
C TYR A 121 9.68 3.74 -25.17
N ARG A 122 10.40 3.05 -24.26
CA ARG A 122 11.81 2.68 -24.45
C ARG A 122 12.00 1.86 -25.72
N ARG A 123 11.12 0.88 -25.94
CA ARG A 123 11.15 0.04 -27.15
C ARG A 123 10.90 0.85 -28.41
N ALA A 124 9.90 1.74 -28.41
CA ALA A 124 9.62 2.64 -29.52
C ALA A 124 10.83 3.53 -29.87
N GLN A 125 11.47 4.11 -28.85
CA GLN A 125 12.69 4.93 -29.05
C GLN A 125 13.86 4.11 -29.61
N LYS A 126 14.04 2.90 -29.11
CA LYS A 126 15.14 2.01 -29.55
C LYS A 126 15.00 1.59 -31.02
N TYR A 127 13.79 1.26 -31.43
CA TYR A 127 13.51 0.80 -32.79
C TYR A 127 13.05 1.92 -33.73
N LYS A 128 12.95 3.16 -33.23
CA LYS A 128 12.46 4.35 -33.97
C LYS A 128 11.05 4.11 -34.56
N ILE A 129 10.23 3.37 -33.84
CA ILE A 129 8.84 3.09 -34.19
C ILE A 129 7.97 3.93 -33.26
N ASP A 130 7.07 4.73 -33.83
CA ASP A 130 6.05 5.42 -33.06
C ASP A 130 5.01 4.39 -32.60
N ALA A 131 4.89 4.20 -31.30
CA ALA A 131 3.96 3.21 -30.72
C ALA A 131 2.50 3.51 -31.09
N ASP A 132 2.17 4.78 -31.29
CA ASP A 132 0.81 5.23 -31.67
C ASP A 132 0.48 4.90 -33.14
N LEU A 133 1.48 4.61 -33.96
CA LEU A 133 1.33 4.23 -35.38
C LEU A 133 1.36 2.70 -35.59
N VAL A 134 1.61 1.93 -34.57
CA VAL A 134 1.65 0.47 -34.65
C VAL A 134 0.24 -0.09 -34.49
N ASP A 135 -0.32 -0.58 -35.59
CA ASP A 135 -1.55 -1.39 -35.55
C ASP A 135 -1.25 -2.76 -34.96
N MET A 136 -1.53 -2.95 -33.70
CA MET A 136 -1.29 -4.18 -32.96
C MET A 136 -2.13 -5.37 -33.46
N GLU A 137 -3.25 -5.11 -34.14
CA GLU A 137 -4.10 -6.17 -34.73
C GLU A 137 -3.55 -6.65 -36.06
N ASN A 138 -2.97 -5.76 -36.81
CA ASN A 138 -2.55 -6.06 -38.19
C ASN A 138 -1.11 -6.55 -38.30
N LYS A 139 -0.29 -6.40 -37.27
CA LYS A 139 1.14 -6.80 -37.22
C LYS A 139 1.97 -6.34 -38.45
N THR A 140 1.47 -5.37 -39.19
CA THR A 140 2.15 -4.76 -40.35
C THR A 140 2.72 -3.42 -39.90
N TYR A 141 4.03 -3.29 -40.01
CA TYR A 141 4.71 -2.03 -39.75
C TYR A 141 4.74 -1.20 -41.02
N PRO A 142 4.42 0.09 -41.00
CA PRO A 142 4.66 0.95 -42.13
C PRO A 142 6.16 0.98 -42.44
N VAL A 143 6.51 0.74 -43.67
CA VAL A 143 7.90 0.75 -44.21
C VAL A 143 8.33 2.19 -44.39
#